data_d2954ecee41b9cf4bc4276fe8981d3ea
#
_entry.id   d2954ecee41b9cf4bc4276fe8981d3ea
#
_cell.length_a   1.000
_cell.length_b   1.000
_cell.length_c   1.000
_cell.angle_alpha   90.00
_cell.angle_beta   90.00
_cell.angle_gamma   90.00
#
_symmetry.space_group_name_H-M   'P 1'
#
loop_
_entity.id
_entity.type
_entity.pdbx_description
1 polymer ?
#
loop_
_entity_poly.entity_id
_entity_poly.type
_entity_poly.pdbx_seq_one_letter_code
_entity_poly.pdbx_strand_id
1 'polypeptide(L)'
;MDIALPAVEISDYPRFSYRGAHLDVSRHFFPVDSVKRFIDMLALHNINRFHWHISDDQGWRIEIKSRPELTEIGSKRTETVIGHNTGKYDGQPYGGFYTQEEAKEIVTYAADRHITVIPEIDMPGHMQAALTAYPELGCTGGPYEVWKIWGISDDVLCAGNDETLKFIDDVLGEIIEIFPSEYIHVGGDECPKVRWKTCPKCQARIKALGIKGDKKHSAEAYLQSFIITHAEKFLNGKGLSLIHISEPTRLRRI
;
A
#
# COMPACT_ATOMS: atom_id res chain seq x y z
N MET A 1 -31.32 -6.24 38.62
CA MET A 1 -30.26 -7.04 39.29
C MET A 1 -29.16 -6.05 39.66
N ASP A 2 -28.99 -5.74 40.90
CA ASP A 2 -27.98 -4.79 41.36
C ASP A 2 -26.62 -5.51 41.34
N ILE A 3 -25.65 -4.94 40.62
CA ILE A 3 -24.29 -5.46 40.59
C ILE A 3 -23.49 -4.75 41.69
N ALA A 4 -23.10 -5.48 42.72
CA ALA A 4 -22.21 -4.97 43.75
C ALA A 4 -20.76 -5.14 43.28
N LEU A 5 -20.05 -4.03 43.08
CA LEU A 5 -18.62 -4.04 42.80
C LEU A 5 -17.84 -3.72 44.08
N PRO A 6 -16.75 -4.45 44.39
CA PRO A 6 -15.87 -4.08 45.49
C PRO A 6 -15.19 -2.75 45.20
N ALA A 7 -14.89 -1.98 46.26
CA ALA A 7 -14.04 -0.80 46.09
C ALA A 7 -12.61 -1.26 45.78
N VAL A 8 -12.14 -0.88 44.59
CA VAL A 8 -10.79 -1.26 44.14
C VAL A 8 -10.11 -0.04 43.53
N GLU A 9 -8.81 0.02 43.66
CA GLU A 9 -7.95 0.94 42.90
C GLU A 9 -7.23 0.13 41.84
N ILE A 10 -7.40 0.51 40.55
CA ILE A 10 -6.79 -0.15 39.44
C ILE A 10 -5.92 0.87 38.71
N SER A 11 -4.63 0.58 38.55
CA SER A 11 -3.70 1.32 37.71
C SER A 11 -3.29 0.42 36.56
N ASP A 12 -3.84 0.67 35.40
CA ASP A 12 -3.55 -0.09 34.19
C ASP A 12 -3.36 0.85 32.99
N TYR A 13 -2.29 0.62 32.24
CA TYR A 13 -1.98 1.37 31.02
C TYR A 13 -1.14 0.51 30.08
N PRO A 14 -1.28 0.68 28.74
CA PRO A 14 -0.51 -0.08 27.80
C PRO A 14 0.98 0.30 27.84
N ARG A 15 1.85 -0.71 27.80
CA ARG A 15 3.32 -0.52 27.80
C ARG A 15 3.80 0.21 26.53
N PHE A 16 3.15 -0.03 25.37
CA PHE A 16 3.48 0.58 24.09
C PHE A 16 2.33 1.45 23.62
N SER A 17 2.63 2.67 23.20
CA SER A 17 1.66 3.60 22.65
C SER A 17 1.17 3.18 21.26
N TYR A 18 2.04 2.56 20.43
CA TYR A 18 1.72 2.02 19.13
C TYR A 18 1.57 0.50 19.23
N ARG A 19 0.38 0.00 18.95
CA ARG A 19 0.04 -1.43 18.93
C ARG A 19 -0.71 -1.70 17.64
N GLY A 20 0.01 -2.13 16.61
CA GLY A 20 -0.50 -2.29 15.25
C GLY A 20 -0.76 -3.74 14.86
N ALA A 21 -1.72 -3.92 13.97
CA ALA A 21 -1.91 -5.15 13.23
C ALA A 21 -2.17 -4.81 11.76
N HIS A 22 -1.76 -5.71 10.88
CA HIS A 22 -1.80 -5.55 9.43
C HIS A 22 -2.83 -6.50 8.82
N LEU A 23 -3.55 -6.03 7.81
CA LEU A 23 -4.42 -6.87 6.97
C LEU A 23 -4.15 -6.55 5.50
N ASP A 24 -3.73 -7.56 4.76
CA ASP A 24 -3.58 -7.54 3.31
C ASP A 24 -4.91 -7.93 2.66
N VAL A 25 -5.57 -6.97 2.01
CA VAL A 25 -6.80 -7.19 1.25
C VAL A 25 -6.56 -7.19 -0.25
N SER A 26 -5.32 -6.98 -0.67
CA SER A 26 -4.92 -6.93 -2.07
C SER A 26 -4.76 -8.32 -2.66
N ARG A 27 -3.97 -9.20 -1.99
CA ARG A 27 -3.81 -10.58 -2.42
C ARG A 27 -5.12 -11.35 -2.30
N HIS A 28 -5.90 -11.05 -1.25
CA HIS A 28 -7.24 -11.59 -1.07
C HIS A 28 -8.20 -10.50 -0.58
N PHE A 29 -9.24 -10.23 -1.35
CA PHE A 29 -10.25 -9.24 -1.00
C PHE A 29 -11.17 -9.74 0.12
N PHE A 30 -11.38 -8.90 1.14
CA PHE A 30 -12.31 -9.16 2.23
C PHE A 30 -13.46 -8.14 2.17
N PRO A 31 -14.74 -8.57 2.17
CA PRO A 31 -15.87 -7.64 2.23
C PRO A 31 -15.87 -6.77 3.48
N VAL A 32 -16.55 -5.64 3.42
CA VAL A 32 -16.65 -4.64 4.52
C VAL A 32 -16.96 -5.28 5.87
N ASP A 33 -17.93 -6.20 5.94
CA ASP A 33 -18.31 -6.89 7.18
C ASP A 33 -17.16 -7.74 7.76
N SER A 34 -16.34 -8.32 6.90
CA SER A 34 -15.16 -9.09 7.35
C SER A 34 -14.09 -8.19 7.92
N VAL A 35 -13.86 -7.03 7.30
CA VAL A 35 -12.92 -6.03 7.83
C VAL A 35 -13.41 -5.47 9.16
N LYS A 36 -14.71 -5.22 9.32
CA LYS A 36 -15.31 -4.80 10.60
C LYS A 36 -15.13 -5.84 11.69
N ARG A 37 -15.32 -7.13 11.39
CA ARG A 37 -15.06 -8.22 12.35
C ARG A 37 -13.58 -8.29 12.74
N PHE A 38 -12.68 -8.04 11.80
CA PHE A 38 -11.25 -7.94 12.10
C PHE A 38 -10.97 -6.78 13.06
N ILE A 39 -11.56 -5.61 12.82
CA ILE A 39 -11.47 -4.45 13.72
C ILE A 39 -12.02 -4.76 15.12
N ASP A 40 -13.12 -5.50 15.23
CA ASP A 40 -13.65 -5.94 16.54
C ASP A 40 -12.64 -6.81 17.29
N MET A 41 -11.96 -7.72 16.60
CA MET A 41 -10.91 -8.54 17.21
C MET A 41 -9.70 -7.67 17.64
N LEU A 42 -9.31 -6.68 16.84
CA LEU A 42 -8.26 -5.74 17.21
C LEU A 42 -8.61 -4.99 18.50
N ALA A 43 -9.85 -4.52 18.61
CA ALA A 43 -10.34 -3.82 19.80
C ALA A 43 -10.27 -4.70 21.06
N LEU A 44 -10.69 -5.98 20.95
CA LEU A 44 -10.61 -6.96 22.04
C LEU A 44 -9.17 -7.20 22.52
N HIS A 45 -8.19 -7.02 21.65
CA HIS A 45 -6.76 -7.19 21.97
C HIS A 45 -6.02 -5.87 22.26
N ASN A 46 -6.75 -4.78 22.50
CA ASN A 46 -6.18 -3.45 22.77
C ASN A 46 -5.24 -2.95 21.66
N ILE A 47 -5.43 -3.38 20.43
CA ILE A 47 -4.74 -2.85 19.25
C ILE A 47 -5.33 -1.49 18.93
N ASN A 48 -4.50 -0.48 18.66
CA ASN A 48 -4.95 0.87 18.36
C ASN A 48 -4.50 1.41 17.01
N ARG A 49 -3.85 0.59 16.21
CA ARG A 49 -3.45 0.91 14.83
C ARG A 49 -3.80 -0.25 13.92
N PHE A 50 -4.58 0.02 12.90
CA PHE A 50 -4.93 -0.92 11.84
C PHE A 50 -4.21 -0.51 10.56
N HIS A 51 -3.17 -1.25 10.20
CA HIS A 51 -2.45 -1.09 8.94
C HIS A 51 -3.20 -1.85 7.85
N TRP A 52 -3.79 -1.12 6.92
CA TRP A 52 -4.65 -1.65 5.87
C TRP A 52 -3.94 -1.59 4.52
N HIS A 53 -3.46 -2.75 4.05
CA HIS A 53 -2.75 -2.90 2.78
C HIS A 53 -3.75 -3.09 1.64
N ILE A 54 -3.99 -2.02 0.87
CA ILE A 54 -5.12 -1.92 -0.07
C ILE A 54 -4.73 -1.87 -1.55
N SER A 55 -3.44 -1.94 -1.85
CA SER A 55 -2.95 -2.03 -3.23
C SER A 55 -1.72 -2.92 -3.32
N ASP A 56 -1.66 -3.76 -4.37
CA ASP A 56 -0.52 -4.63 -4.65
C ASP A 56 -0.62 -5.19 -6.08
N ASP A 57 0.36 -6.00 -6.49
CA ASP A 57 0.44 -6.65 -7.80
C ASP A 57 -0.81 -7.46 -8.17
N GLN A 58 -1.48 -8.08 -7.16
CA GLN A 58 -2.60 -8.99 -7.34
C GLN A 58 -3.97 -8.31 -7.29
N GLY A 59 -4.01 -7.00 -7.01
CA GLY A 59 -5.24 -6.22 -7.05
C GLY A 59 -5.15 -4.86 -6.40
N TRP A 60 -5.85 -3.92 -6.99
CA TRP A 60 -6.10 -2.58 -6.45
C TRP A 60 -7.47 -2.55 -5.78
N ARG A 61 -7.56 -2.15 -4.51
CA ARG A 61 -8.77 -2.37 -3.70
C ARG A 61 -9.49 -1.11 -3.22
N ILE A 62 -9.05 0.08 -3.63
CA ILE A 62 -9.70 1.34 -3.23
C ILE A 62 -10.08 2.18 -4.45
N GLU A 63 -11.30 2.72 -4.44
CA GLU A 63 -11.75 3.65 -5.47
C GLU A 63 -10.97 4.94 -5.42
N ILE A 64 -10.41 5.34 -6.58
CA ILE A 64 -9.81 6.65 -6.83
C ILE A 64 -10.59 7.28 -7.97
N LYS A 65 -11.41 8.29 -7.67
CA LYS A 65 -12.36 8.88 -8.62
C LYS A 65 -11.67 9.56 -9.80
N SER A 66 -10.50 10.12 -9.59
CA SER A 66 -9.67 10.70 -10.67
C SER A 66 -8.97 9.65 -11.53
N ARG A 67 -8.95 8.38 -11.09
CA ARG A 67 -8.29 7.26 -11.75
C ARG A 67 -9.19 6.00 -11.74
N PRO A 68 -10.36 6.04 -12.41
CA PRO A 68 -11.41 5.01 -12.29
C PRO A 68 -10.96 3.61 -12.76
N GLU A 69 -10.07 3.51 -13.75
CA GLU A 69 -9.59 2.23 -14.25
C GLU A 69 -8.82 1.43 -13.17
N LEU A 70 -8.33 2.06 -12.11
CA LEU A 70 -7.71 1.35 -10.99
C LEU A 70 -8.65 0.31 -10.38
N THR A 71 -9.94 0.62 -10.29
CA THR A 71 -10.94 -0.33 -9.79
C THR A 71 -11.69 -1.05 -10.91
N GLU A 72 -11.91 -0.43 -12.05
CA GLU A 72 -12.58 -1.09 -13.18
C GLU A 72 -11.75 -2.24 -13.76
N ILE A 73 -10.44 -2.08 -13.83
CA ILE A 73 -9.47 -3.03 -14.39
C ILE A 73 -8.59 -3.63 -13.29
N GLY A 74 -7.90 -2.78 -12.53
CA GLY A 74 -6.87 -3.20 -11.57
C GLY A 74 -7.41 -4.00 -10.38
N SER A 75 -8.70 -3.96 -10.10
CA SER A 75 -9.30 -4.76 -9.02
C SER A 75 -9.58 -6.22 -9.37
N LYS A 76 -9.38 -6.62 -10.65
CA LYS A 76 -9.83 -7.90 -11.18
C LYS A 76 -8.67 -8.68 -11.79
N ARG A 77 -8.59 -9.99 -11.49
CA ARG A 77 -7.70 -10.94 -12.15
C ARG A 77 -8.51 -12.09 -12.73
N THR A 78 -8.01 -12.68 -13.81
CA THR A 78 -8.75 -13.71 -14.57
C THR A 78 -8.85 -15.04 -13.82
N GLU A 79 -7.90 -15.33 -12.94
CA GLU A 79 -7.78 -16.57 -12.16
C GLU A 79 -6.77 -16.39 -11.03
N THR A 80 -6.68 -17.37 -10.16
CA THR A 80 -5.69 -17.37 -9.06
C THR A 80 -4.91 -18.68 -9.06
N VAL A 81 -3.61 -18.61 -8.77
CA VAL A 81 -2.76 -19.79 -8.61
C VAL A 81 -3.23 -20.63 -7.42
N ILE A 82 -3.31 -21.95 -7.63
CA ILE A 82 -3.61 -22.90 -6.56
C ILE A 82 -2.32 -23.23 -5.81
N GLY A 83 -2.30 -22.98 -4.49
CA GLY A 83 -1.12 -23.18 -3.66
C GLY A 83 -0.01 -22.17 -3.97
N HIS A 84 1.23 -22.47 -3.57
CA HIS A 84 2.37 -21.56 -3.76
C HIS A 84 3.05 -21.81 -5.12
N ASN A 85 2.62 -21.05 -6.14
CA ASN A 85 3.21 -21.04 -7.50
C ASN A 85 3.36 -22.44 -8.14
N THR A 86 2.33 -23.27 -8.01
CA THR A 86 2.33 -24.65 -8.55
C THR A 86 2.23 -24.70 -10.08
N GLY A 87 1.97 -23.59 -10.75
CA GLY A 87 1.64 -23.52 -12.17
C GLY A 87 0.24 -24.02 -12.50
N LYS A 88 -0.59 -24.33 -11.50
CA LYS A 88 -2.00 -24.68 -11.64
C LYS A 88 -2.86 -23.51 -11.19
N TYR A 89 -3.94 -23.25 -11.90
CA TYR A 89 -4.84 -22.12 -11.65
C TYR A 89 -6.26 -22.64 -11.42
N ASP A 90 -7.07 -21.86 -10.71
CA ASP A 90 -8.46 -22.21 -10.41
C ASP A 90 -9.41 -21.91 -11.57
N GLY A 91 -8.98 -21.14 -12.56
CA GLY A 91 -9.77 -20.74 -13.73
C GLY A 91 -10.99 -19.87 -13.36
N GLN A 92 -11.01 -19.27 -12.17
CA GLN A 92 -12.11 -18.45 -11.68
C GLN A 92 -11.72 -16.97 -11.64
N PRO A 93 -12.47 -16.08 -12.31
CA PRO A 93 -12.27 -14.64 -12.15
C PRO A 93 -12.40 -14.23 -10.68
N TYR A 94 -11.48 -13.39 -10.23
CA TYR A 94 -11.43 -12.92 -8.86
C TYR A 94 -11.28 -11.41 -8.82
N GLY A 95 -11.98 -10.74 -7.89
CA GLY A 95 -11.89 -9.31 -7.76
C GLY A 95 -12.70 -8.77 -6.60
N GLY A 96 -12.66 -7.46 -6.44
CA GLY A 96 -13.37 -6.69 -5.44
C GLY A 96 -12.60 -5.43 -5.09
N PHE A 97 -13.30 -4.41 -4.66
CA PHE A 97 -12.72 -3.16 -4.17
C PHE A 97 -13.69 -2.49 -3.21
N TYR A 98 -13.22 -1.48 -2.50
CA TYR A 98 -14.04 -0.62 -1.64
C TYR A 98 -14.29 0.69 -2.36
N THR A 99 -15.54 1.15 -2.35
CA THR A 99 -15.84 2.54 -2.68
C THR A 99 -15.26 3.48 -1.62
N GLN A 100 -15.13 4.76 -1.93
CA GLN A 100 -14.66 5.72 -0.92
C GLN A 100 -15.62 5.80 0.27
N GLU A 101 -16.92 5.63 0.04
CA GLU A 101 -17.95 5.61 1.06
C GLU A 101 -17.78 4.39 1.98
N GLU A 102 -17.57 3.19 1.44
CA GLU A 102 -17.29 1.97 2.22
C GLU A 102 -16.00 2.09 3.02
N ALA A 103 -14.95 2.70 2.45
CA ALA A 103 -13.70 2.95 3.17
C ALA A 103 -13.90 3.93 4.33
N LYS A 104 -14.65 5.01 4.14
CA LYS A 104 -15.02 5.96 5.21
C LYS A 104 -15.88 5.32 6.29
N GLU A 105 -16.78 4.40 5.92
CA GLU A 105 -17.55 3.61 6.86
C GLU A 105 -16.65 2.75 7.75
N ILE A 106 -15.66 2.06 7.16
CA ILE A 106 -14.68 1.26 7.91
C ILE A 106 -13.83 2.16 8.83
N VAL A 107 -13.39 3.31 8.35
CA VAL A 107 -12.62 4.29 9.16
C VAL A 107 -13.43 4.77 10.36
N THR A 108 -14.70 5.12 10.16
CA THR A 108 -15.60 5.54 11.24
C THR A 108 -15.82 4.40 12.24
N TYR A 109 -16.05 3.18 11.74
CA TYR A 109 -16.23 1.99 12.57
C TYR A 109 -15.00 1.68 13.45
N ALA A 110 -13.80 1.89 12.91
CA ALA A 110 -12.55 1.75 13.64
C ALA A 110 -12.38 2.86 14.69
N ALA A 111 -12.70 4.11 14.33
CA ALA A 111 -12.61 5.27 15.22
C ALA A 111 -13.50 5.12 16.46
N ASP A 112 -14.72 4.59 16.32
CA ASP A 112 -15.63 4.27 17.44
C ASP A 112 -15.01 3.26 18.42
N ARG A 113 -13.96 2.54 18.01
CA ARG A 113 -13.20 1.58 18.83
C ARG A 113 -11.81 2.09 19.20
N HIS A 114 -11.56 3.39 19.02
CA HIS A 114 -10.27 4.03 19.27
C HIS A 114 -9.10 3.42 18.45
N ILE A 115 -9.40 2.93 17.26
CA ILE A 115 -8.41 2.38 16.32
C ILE A 115 -8.24 3.35 15.16
N THR A 116 -7.00 3.80 14.94
CA THR A 116 -6.65 4.57 13.76
C THR A 116 -6.33 3.64 12.60
N VAL A 117 -6.99 3.84 11.45
CA VAL A 117 -6.67 3.12 10.21
C VAL A 117 -5.53 3.85 9.50
N ILE A 118 -4.45 3.12 9.24
CA ILE A 118 -3.31 3.60 8.43
C ILE A 118 -3.39 2.90 7.09
N PRO A 119 -3.79 3.60 6.01
CA PRO A 119 -3.85 3.00 4.69
C PRO A 119 -2.45 2.83 4.11
N GLU A 120 -2.26 1.78 3.32
CA GLU A 120 -1.05 1.59 2.53
C GLU A 120 -1.37 1.55 1.04
N ILE A 121 -0.69 2.42 0.29
CA ILE A 121 -0.58 2.38 -1.16
C ILE A 121 0.88 2.10 -1.47
N ASP A 122 1.20 0.85 -1.75
CA ASP A 122 2.58 0.43 -1.96
C ASP A 122 3.11 0.96 -3.30
N MET A 123 4.30 1.58 -3.27
CA MET A 123 4.96 2.16 -4.43
C MET A 123 6.48 2.29 -4.23
N PRO A 124 7.29 2.29 -5.26
CA PRO A 124 6.96 2.16 -6.69
C PRO A 124 6.94 0.71 -7.20
N GLY A 125 7.30 -0.27 -6.37
CA GLY A 125 7.05 -1.70 -6.56
C GLY A 125 5.59 -2.04 -6.28
N HIS A 126 5.21 -3.31 -6.43
CA HIS A 126 3.87 -3.82 -6.12
C HIS A 126 2.71 -3.08 -6.82
N MET A 127 2.99 -2.58 -8.03
CA MET A 127 2.09 -1.74 -8.82
C MET A 127 1.54 -2.42 -10.08
N GLN A 128 1.69 -3.73 -10.22
CA GLN A 128 1.26 -4.45 -11.42
C GLN A 128 -0.23 -4.25 -11.71
N ALA A 129 -1.08 -4.24 -10.69
CA ALA A 129 -2.51 -3.98 -10.87
C ALA A 129 -2.78 -2.55 -11.40
N ALA A 130 -2.06 -1.55 -10.88
CA ALA A 130 -2.14 -0.19 -11.37
C ALA A 130 -1.58 -0.04 -12.79
N LEU A 131 -0.47 -0.72 -13.11
CA LEU A 131 0.10 -0.75 -14.45
C LEU A 131 -0.81 -1.44 -15.46
N THR A 132 -1.61 -2.41 -15.04
CA THR A 132 -2.62 -3.04 -15.92
C THR A 132 -3.70 -2.04 -16.30
N ALA A 133 -4.08 -1.15 -15.39
CA ALA A 133 -5.05 -0.08 -15.63
C ALA A 133 -4.44 1.09 -16.43
N TYR A 134 -3.20 1.47 -16.12
CA TYR A 134 -2.48 2.62 -16.72
C TYR A 134 -1.10 2.18 -17.22
N PRO A 135 -1.01 1.48 -18.35
CA PRO A 135 0.25 0.88 -18.82
C PRO A 135 1.34 1.90 -19.15
N GLU A 136 0.98 3.13 -19.46
CA GLU A 136 1.91 4.23 -19.72
C GLU A 136 2.74 4.63 -18.47
N LEU A 137 2.30 4.26 -17.26
CA LEU A 137 3.03 4.49 -16.01
C LEU A 137 4.21 3.52 -15.83
N GLY A 138 4.24 2.43 -16.58
CA GLY A 138 5.34 1.46 -16.56
C GLY A 138 6.47 1.79 -17.53
N CYS A 139 7.61 1.15 -17.32
CA CYS A 139 8.80 1.38 -18.17
C CYS A 139 8.66 0.82 -19.59
N THR A 140 7.87 -0.24 -19.77
CA THR A 140 7.69 -0.92 -21.07
C THR A 140 6.44 -0.45 -21.81
N GLY A 141 5.49 0.21 -21.11
CA GLY A 141 4.22 0.63 -21.69
C GLY A 141 3.22 -0.51 -21.89
N GLY A 142 3.46 -1.67 -21.30
CA GLY A 142 2.59 -2.85 -21.37
C GLY A 142 2.75 -3.69 -22.64
N PRO A 143 1.79 -4.60 -22.89
CA PRO A 143 0.62 -4.88 -22.06
C PRO A 143 0.98 -5.52 -20.71
N TYR A 144 0.19 -5.23 -19.69
CA TYR A 144 0.32 -5.83 -18.35
C TYR A 144 -0.96 -6.59 -17.99
N GLU A 145 -0.84 -7.54 -17.06
CA GLU A 145 -1.98 -8.25 -16.47
C GLU A 145 -1.89 -8.15 -14.94
N VAL A 146 -3.04 -8.03 -14.26
CA VAL A 146 -3.11 -8.13 -12.80
C VAL A 146 -2.54 -9.49 -12.39
N TRP A 147 -1.64 -9.49 -11.42
CA TRP A 147 -0.86 -10.69 -11.11
C TRP A 147 -1.73 -11.78 -10.47
N LYS A 148 -1.46 -13.03 -10.87
CA LYS A 148 -2.24 -14.21 -10.49
C LYS A 148 -1.49 -15.13 -9.53
N ILE A 149 -0.20 -14.84 -9.28
CA ILE A 149 0.74 -15.70 -8.56
C ILE A 149 1.32 -14.97 -7.34
N TRP A 150 2.01 -15.72 -6.51
CA TRP A 150 2.82 -15.17 -5.42
C TRP A 150 4.16 -14.68 -5.94
N GLY A 151 4.67 -13.64 -5.33
CA GLY A 151 5.97 -13.09 -5.65
C GLY A 151 5.92 -11.59 -5.94
N ILE A 152 6.95 -11.10 -6.61
CA ILE A 152 7.21 -9.68 -6.87
C ILE A 152 7.31 -9.49 -8.37
N SER A 153 6.53 -8.54 -8.92
CA SER A 153 6.63 -8.17 -10.33
C SER A 153 7.92 -7.39 -10.61
N ASP A 154 8.58 -7.71 -11.72
CA ASP A 154 9.67 -6.88 -12.25
C ASP A 154 9.18 -5.53 -12.79
N ASP A 155 7.89 -5.42 -13.10
CA ASP A 155 7.29 -4.20 -13.64
C ASP A 155 6.83 -3.29 -12.50
N VAL A 156 7.42 -2.12 -12.46
CA VAL A 156 7.25 -1.10 -11.41
C VAL A 156 6.93 0.25 -12.05
N LEU A 157 6.46 1.20 -11.28
CA LEU A 157 6.26 2.58 -11.76
C LEU A 157 7.53 3.13 -12.38
N CYS A 158 7.40 3.75 -13.54
CA CYS A 158 8.51 4.36 -14.26
C CYS A 158 8.94 5.68 -13.59
N ALA A 159 10.02 5.64 -12.82
CA ALA A 159 10.53 6.81 -12.10
C ALA A 159 11.03 7.95 -13.03
N GLY A 160 11.21 7.68 -14.32
CA GLY A 160 11.57 8.66 -15.34
C GLY A 160 10.38 9.35 -16.01
N ASN A 161 9.14 8.93 -15.70
CA ASN A 161 7.92 9.47 -16.28
C ASN A 161 7.27 10.49 -15.35
N ASP A 162 7.00 11.71 -15.81
CA ASP A 162 6.36 12.74 -14.99
C ASP A 162 4.89 12.42 -14.68
N GLU A 163 4.21 11.65 -15.55
CA GLU A 163 2.86 11.15 -15.27
C GLU A 163 2.83 10.21 -14.05
N THR A 164 3.94 9.54 -13.74
CA THR A 164 4.06 8.74 -12.51
C THR A 164 3.97 9.64 -11.26
N LEU A 165 4.61 10.79 -11.27
CA LEU A 165 4.56 11.72 -10.14
C LEU A 165 3.16 12.28 -9.95
N LYS A 166 2.51 12.66 -11.07
CA LYS A 166 1.12 13.12 -11.04
C LYS A 166 0.16 12.03 -10.57
N PHE A 167 0.35 10.78 -11.02
CA PHE A 167 -0.43 9.65 -10.55
C PHE A 167 -0.32 9.48 -9.02
N ILE A 168 0.89 9.59 -8.48
CA ILE A 168 1.13 9.52 -7.03
C ILE A 168 0.36 10.65 -6.31
N ASP A 169 0.44 11.87 -6.83
CA ASP A 169 -0.25 13.03 -6.25
C ASP A 169 -1.78 12.86 -6.30
N ASP A 170 -2.33 12.40 -7.43
CA ASP A 170 -3.76 12.16 -7.60
C ASP A 170 -4.26 11.10 -6.61
N VAL A 171 -3.55 9.96 -6.50
CA VAL A 171 -3.92 8.88 -5.59
C VAL A 171 -3.80 9.32 -4.13
N LEU A 172 -2.65 9.84 -3.73
CA LEU A 172 -2.45 10.28 -2.34
C LEU A 172 -3.39 11.42 -1.96
N GLY A 173 -3.74 12.30 -2.91
CA GLY A 173 -4.69 13.38 -2.72
C GLY A 173 -6.07 12.87 -2.30
N GLU A 174 -6.59 11.80 -2.91
CA GLU A 174 -7.87 11.21 -2.53
C GLU A 174 -7.76 10.34 -1.26
N ILE A 175 -6.64 9.63 -1.08
CA ILE A 175 -6.41 8.82 0.13
C ILE A 175 -6.47 9.68 1.40
N ILE A 176 -5.85 10.84 1.41
CA ILE A 176 -5.86 11.72 2.60
C ILE A 176 -7.26 12.28 2.92
N GLU A 177 -8.18 12.34 1.95
CA GLU A 177 -9.56 12.76 2.18
C GLU A 177 -10.43 11.65 2.77
N ILE A 178 -10.02 10.39 2.59
CA ILE A 178 -10.72 9.20 3.09
C ILE A 178 -10.23 8.86 4.52
N PHE A 179 -8.91 8.97 4.76
CA PHE A 179 -8.26 8.48 5.97
C PHE A 179 -7.72 9.63 6.82
N PRO A 180 -8.37 9.98 7.95
CA PRO A 180 -7.93 11.03 8.86
C PRO A 180 -6.79 10.54 9.77
N SER A 181 -5.79 9.88 9.20
CA SER A 181 -4.61 9.38 9.90
C SER A 181 -3.47 10.40 9.80
N GLU A 182 -2.68 10.54 10.86
CA GLU A 182 -1.42 11.30 10.80
C GLU A 182 -0.40 10.68 9.87
N TYR A 183 -0.57 9.38 9.54
CA TYR A 183 0.37 8.60 8.76
C TYR A 183 -0.31 7.98 7.56
N ILE A 184 0.33 8.07 6.41
CA ILE A 184 0.04 7.29 5.21
C ILE A 184 1.25 6.39 4.94
N HIS A 185 1.00 5.09 4.76
CA HIS A 185 2.05 4.14 4.40
C HIS A 185 2.14 4.05 2.88
N VAL A 186 3.36 4.18 2.34
CA VAL A 186 3.60 4.16 0.89
C VAL A 186 4.42 2.94 0.45
N GLY A 187 4.55 1.94 1.31
CA GLY A 187 5.32 0.74 1.02
C GLY A 187 6.81 1.07 0.80
N GLY A 188 7.31 0.74 -0.36
CA GLY A 188 8.69 0.99 -0.78
C GLY A 188 9.59 -0.22 -0.67
N ASP A 189 9.04 -1.35 -0.25
CA ASP A 189 9.75 -2.62 -0.17
C ASP A 189 9.83 -3.31 -1.54
N GLU A 190 10.72 -4.26 -1.63
CA GLU A 190 10.87 -5.24 -2.71
C GLU A 190 10.81 -4.68 -4.15
N CYS A 191 11.10 -3.40 -4.37
CA CYS A 191 11.04 -2.77 -5.68
C CYS A 191 12.20 -3.24 -6.58
N PRO A 192 11.99 -4.06 -7.61
CA PRO A 192 13.04 -4.47 -8.54
C PRO A 192 13.56 -3.30 -9.38
N LYS A 193 14.86 -3.30 -9.65
CA LYS A 193 15.51 -2.24 -10.42
C LYS A 193 15.78 -2.64 -11.89
N VAL A 194 15.37 -3.84 -12.27
CA VAL A 194 15.70 -4.42 -13.59
C VAL A 194 15.15 -3.56 -14.73
N ARG A 195 13.91 -3.09 -14.63
CA ARG A 195 13.31 -2.24 -15.65
C ARG A 195 13.98 -0.85 -15.71
N TRP A 196 14.28 -0.26 -14.58
CA TRP A 196 14.91 1.07 -14.52
C TRP A 196 16.31 1.11 -15.13
N LYS A 197 17.08 0.02 -15.01
CA LYS A 197 18.42 -0.10 -15.59
C LYS A 197 18.44 0.06 -17.11
N THR A 198 17.38 -0.39 -17.76
CA THR A 198 17.28 -0.38 -19.22
C THR A 198 16.30 0.68 -19.77
N CYS A 199 15.51 1.32 -18.92
CA CYS A 199 14.54 2.33 -19.31
C CYS A 199 15.20 3.67 -19.65
N PRO A 200 15.10 4.17 -20.90
CA PRO A 200 15.71 5.44 -21.26
C PRO A 200 15.23 6.63 -20.45
N LYS A 201 13.94 6.65 -20.07
CA LYS A 201 13.35 7.71 -19.24
C LYS A 201 13.97 7.71 -17.83
N CYS A 202 14.09 6.54 -17.20
CA CYS A 202 14.70 6.40 -15.87
C CYS A 202 16.18 6.79 -15.88
N GLN A 203 16.94 6.36 -16.90
CA GLN A 203 18.37 6.71 -17.04
C GLN A 203 18.54 8.22 -17.32
N ALA A 204 17.65 8.83 -18.11
CA ALA A 204 17.64 10.27 -18.32
C ALA A 204 17.35 11.04 -16.99
N ARG A 205 16.42 10.55 -16.16
CA ARG A 205 16.12 11.13 -14.84
C ARG A 205 17.30 11.03 -13.91
N ILE A 206 17.96 9.88 -13.82
CA ILE A 206 19.19 9.68 -13.04
C ILE A 206 20.25 10.71 -13.45
N LYS A 207 20.47 10.87 -14.75
CA LYS A 207 21.43 11.85 -15.28
C LYS A 207 21.04 13.30 -14.94
N ALA A 208 19.77 13.66 -15.15
CA ALA A 208 19.28 15.01 -14.91
C ALA A 208 19.37 15.41 -13.43
N LEU A 209 19.14 14.47 -12.50
CA LEU A 209 19.26 14.68 -11.06
C LEU A 209 20.67 14.52 -10.53
N GLY A 210 21.66 14.17 -11.37
CA GLY A 210 23.04 13.93 -10.95
C GLY A 210 23.19 12.75 -9.99
N ILE A 211 22.24 11.82 -9.98
CA ILE A 211 22.24 10.64 -9.11
C ILE A 211 23.42 9.73 -9.48
N LYS A 212 24.19 9.33 -8.47
CA LYS A 212 25.31 8.40 -8.62
C LYS A 212 25.16 7.25 -7.63
N GLY A 213 25.47 6.06 -8.08
CA GLY A 213 25.63 4.92 -7.17
C GLY A 213 26.89 5.04 -6.32
N ASP A 214 26.93 4.31 -5.23
CA ASP A 214 28.09 4.17 -4.37
C ASP A 214 28.48 2.68 -4.18
N LYS A 215 29.35 2.38 -3.19
CA LYS A 215 29.77 1.00 -2.90
C LYS A 215 28.66 0.10 -2.36
N LYS A 216 27.54 0.67 -1.89
CA LYS A 216 26.45 -0.07 -1.24
C LYS A 216 25.19 -0.09 -2.10
N HIS A 217 24.93 0.97 -2.86
CA HIS A 217 23.68 1.18 -3.57
C HIS A 217 23.93 1.62 -5.03
N SER A 218 23.13 1.08 -5.93
CA SER A 218 23.14 1.50 -7.34
C SER A 218 22.45 2.87 -7.50
N ALA A 219 22.65 3.51 -8.66
CA ALA A 219 21.95 4.75 -8.99
C ALA A 219 20.42 4.55 -9.01
N GLU A 220 19.96 3.38 -9.41
CA GLU A 220 18.54 3.04 -9.41
C GLU A 220 17.97 2.89 -7.99
N ALA A 221 18.77 2.46 -7.00
CA ALA A 221 18.35 2.46 -5.61
C ALA A 221 18.08 3.89 -5.11
N TYR A 222 18.96 4.83 -5.47
CA TYR A 222 18.72 6.26 -5.18
C TYR A 222 17.60 6.87 -6.00
N LEU A 223 17.31 6.35 -7.19
CA LEU A 223 16.13 6.74 -7.96
C LEU A 223 14.83 6.34 -7.26
N GLN A 224 14.82 5.22 -6.52
CA GLN A 224 13.68 4.89 -5.66
C GLN A 224 13.49 5.94 -4.56
N SER A 225 14.57 6.39 -3.93
CA SER A 225 14.50 7.45 -2.93
C SER A 225 13.91 8.74 -3.51
N PHE A 226 14.12 9.04 -4.79
CA PHE A 226 13.49 10.17 -5.46
C PHE A 226 11.95 10.06 -5.46
N ILE A 227 11.39 8.88 -5.79
CA ILE A 227 9.94 8.63 -5.76
C ILE A 227 9.40 8.77 -4.33
N ILE A 228 10.02 8.10 -3.36
CA ILE A 228 9.59 8.16 -1.95
C ILE A 228 9.67 9.59 -1.42
N THR A 229 10.74 10.34 -1.75
CA THR A 229 10.87 11.74 -1.35
C THR A 229 9.80 12.63 -2.00
N HIS A 230 9.35 12.31 -3.22
CA HIS A 230 8.24 13.03 -3.86
C HIS A 230 6.94 12.83 -3.05
N ALA A 231 6.59 11.58 -2.75
CA ALA A 231 5.42 11.25 -1.92
C ALA A 231 5.51 11.89 -0.52
N GLU A 232 6.70 11.84 0.11
CA GLU A 232 6.95 12.48 1.41
C GLU A 232 6.70 13.99 1.37
N LYS A 233 7.24 14.68 0.37
CA LYS A 233 7.03 16.13 0.21
C LYS A 233 5.56 16.46 -0.02
N PHE A 234 4.86 15.68 -0.81
CA PHE A 234 3.43 15.86 -1.04
C PHE A 234 2.65 15.74 0.27
N LEU A 235 2.85 14.67 1.04
CA LEU A 235 2.16 14.43 2.31
C LEU A 235 2.53 15.47 3.38
N ASN A 236 3.82 15.82 3.51
CA ASN A 236 4.28 16.85 4.44
C ASN A 236 3.67 18.23 4.11
N GLY A 237 3.49 18.55 2.82
CA GLY A 237 2.79 19.74 2.36
C GLY A 237 1.31 19.77 2.77
N LYS A 238 0.72 18.64 3.12
CA LYS A 238 -0.63 18.49 3.67
C LYS A 238 -0.66 18.31 5.20
N GLY A 239 0.48 18.44 5.88
CA GLY A 239 0.60 18.30 7.33
C GLY A 239 0.61 16.84 7.83
N LEU A 240 0.85 15.89 6.94
CA LEU A 240 0.89 14.45 7.24
C LEU A 240 2.31 13.92 7.25
N SER A 241 2.53 12.80 7.92
CA SER A 241 3.79 12.06 7.91
C SER A 241 3.66 10.80 7.07
N LEU A 242 4.77 10.43 6.43
CA LEU A 242 4.88 9.21 5.65
C LEU A 242 5.48 8.09 6.49
N ILE A 243 4.95 6.88 6.32
CA ILE A 243 5.62 5.64 6.73
C ILE A 243 6.03 4.90 5.46
N HIS A 244 7.28 4.48 5.40
CA HIS A 244 7.77 3.55 4.39
C HIS A 244 8.63 2.47 5.03
N ILE A 245 8.58 1.28 4.50
CA ILE A 245 9.49 0.18 4.84
C ILE A 245 10.29 -0.07 3.57
N SER A 246 11.50 0.44 3.57
CA SER A 246 12.48 0.01 2.59
C SER A 246 13.35 -1.03 3.27
N GLU A 247 13.20 -2.31 2.93
CA GLU A 247 13.99 -3.41 3.44
C GLU A 247 14.04 -3.51 4.99
N PRO A 248 13.86 -4.70 5.58
CA PRO A 248 13.99 -4.84 7.01
C PRO A 248 15.42 -4.45 7.40
N THR A 249 15.56 -3.32 8.08
CA THR A 249 16.80 -2.99 8.77
C THR A 249 17.14 -4.20 9.62
N ARG A 250 18.25 -4.89 9.31
CA ARG A 250 18.78 -5.94 10.17
C ARG A 250 18.79 -5.38 11.58
N LEU A 251 17.94 -5.93 12.45
CA LEU A 251 18.02 -5.66 13.88
C LEU A 251 19.48 -5.81 14.25
N ARG A 252 20.16 -4.71 14.51
CA ARG A 252 21.46 -4.78 15.17
C ARG A 252 21.17 -5.47 16.48
N ARG A 253 21.73 -6.66 16.66
CA ARG A 253 21.73 -7.31 17.96
C ARG A 253 22.28 -6.30 18.96
N ILE A 254 21.41 -5.89 19.87
CA ILE A 254 21.81 -5.20 21.09
C ILE A 254 22.51 -6.24 21.97
#